data_3e4c35b945adec557b788e05423296cb
#
_entry.id   3e4c35b945adec557b788e05423296cb
#
_cell.length_a   1.000
_cell.length_b   1.000
_cell.length_c   1.000
_cell.angle_alpha   90.00
_cell.angle_beta   90.00
_cell.angle_gamma   90.00
#
_symmetry.space_group_name_H-M   'P 1'
#
loop_
_entity.id
_entity.type
_entity.pdbx_description
1 polymer ?
#
loop_
_entity_poly.entity_id
_entity_poly.type
_entity_poly.pdbx_seq_one_letter_code
_entity_poly.pdbx_strand_id
1 'polypeptide(L)'
;LRCRMCGHGLSSSWYDEEKVLHPRPGIEKFIHTDCYDKIEEYLPYVTEIYFAGGEPFLYPEHLKMLDKLIEIGNTACAIKYNTNLATLKYKKRSLLDVWKNFPNVHIGASIDDMEDTVEYIRTNMKWKDFKENFERVRKECPHVGITASPTVGVLNIETYPEFDKFQIENGWSSGHHAINYIMAPD
;
A
#
# COMPACT_ATOMS: atom_id res chain seq x y z
N LEU A 1 -0.49 9.64 5.79
CA LEU A 1 0.61 9.84 4.84
C LEU A 1 0.49 11.20 4.15
N ARG A 2 1.63 11.81 3.82
CA ARG A 2 1.72 13.11 3.15
C ARG A 2 2.60 13.00 1.91
N CYS A 3 2.31 12.01 1.05
CA CYS A 3 3.05 11.89 -0.20
C CYS A 3 2.78 13.12 -1.08
N ARG A 4 3.83 13.72 -1.63
CA ARG A 4 3.74 14.95 -2.44
C ARG A 4 2.99 14.74 -3.76
N MET A 5 2.89 13.48 -4.19
CA MET A 5 2.16 13.09 -5.39
C MET A 5 0.69 12.71 -5.10
N CYS A 6 0.23 12.83 -3.84
CA CYS A 6 -1.16 12.57 -3.47
C CYS A 6 -1.94 13.87 -3.36
N GLY A 7 -3.16 13.88 -3.88
CA GLY A 7 -4.12 14.97 -3.67
C GLY A 7 -4.95 14.79 -2.40
N HIS A 8 -5.75 15.79 -2.09
CA HIS A 8 -6.67 15.79 -0.93
C HIS A 8 -7.70 14.66 -0.95
N GLY A 9 -8.10 14.19 -2.12
CA GLY A 9 -9.04 13.06 -2.27
C GLY A 9 -8.45 11.70 -1.87
N LEU A 10 -7.11 11.58 -1.81
CA LEU A 10 -6.40 10.33 -1.50
C LEU A 10 -5.66 10.37 -0.16
N SER A 11 -5.62 11.51 0.52
CA SER A 11 -4.89 11.68 1.76
C SER A 11 -5.67 12.53 2.76
N SER A 12 -6.01 11.95 3.89
CA SER A 12 -6.70 12.67 4.97
C SER A 12 -5.89 13.86 5.50
N SER A 13 -4.55 13.77 5.46
CA SER A 13 -3.68 14.86 5.88
C SER A 13 -3.67 16.03 4.88
N TRP A 14 -3.72 15.74 3.57
CA TRP A 14 -3.87 16.76 2.54
C TRP A 14 -5.27 17.36 2.54
N TYR A 15 -6.29 16.52 2.80
CA TYR A 15 -7.66 17.02 2.96
C TYR A 15 -7.78 18.04 4.09
N ASP A 16 -7.20 17.75 5.26
CA ASP A 16 -7.27 18.65 6.42
C ASP A 16 -6.55 19.99 6.13
N GLU A 17 -5.46 19.96 5.36
CA GLU A 17 -4.71 21.15 4.94
C GLU A 17 -5.46 21.93 3.86
N GLU A 18 -5.95 21.27 2.82
CA GLU A 18 -6.72 21.87 1.74
C GLU A 18 -7.99 22.57 2.23
N LYS A 19 -8.67 21.98 3.22
CA LYS A 19 -9.86 22.57 3.83
C LYS A 19 -9.57 23.90 4.54
N VAL A 20 -8.36 24.06 5.08
CA VAL A 20 -7.93 25.30 5.73
C VAL A 20 -7.52 26.36 4.69
N LEU A 21 -6.75 25.95 3.68
CA LEU A 21 -6.20 26.86 2.66
C LEU A 21 -7.24 27.27 1.63
N HIS A 22 -8.12 26.36 1.25
CA HIS A 22 -9.13 26.54 0.21
C HIS A 22 -10.49 25.99 0.67
N PRO A 23 -11.21 26.73 1.56
CA PRO A 23 -12.52 26.28 2.05
C PRO A 23 -13.52 26.17 0.86
N ARG A 24 -13.77 24.95 0.42
CA ARG A 24 -14.78 24.66 -0.61
C ARG A 24 -15.98 23.99 0.05
N PRO A 25 -17.22 24.47 -0.16
CA PRO A 25 -18.40 23.78 0.34
C PRO A 25 -18.57 22.44 -0.40
N GLY A 26 -18.90 21.39 0.33
CA GLY A 26 -19.26 20.08 -0.24
C GLY A 26 -18.14 19.04 -0.35
N ILE A 27 -16.91 19.36 0.05
CA ILE A 27 -15.86 18.32 0.17
C ILE A 27 -15.98 17.69 1.56
N GLU A 28 -16.49 16.47 1.61
CA GLU A 28 -16.57 15.70 2.84
C GLU A 28 -15.38 14.74 2.94
N LYS A 29 -14.84 14.63 4.16
CA LYS A 29 -13.79 13.66 4.46
C LYS A 29 -14.39 12.27 4.46
N PHE A 30 -13.94 11.42 3.55
CA PHE A 30 -14.37 10.03 3.49
C PHE A 30 -13.74 9.25 4.65
N ILE A 31 -14.51 8.96 5.67
CA ILE A 31 -14.12 8.07 6.77
C ILE A 31 -15.22 7.01 6.94
N HIS A 32 -14.93 5.80 6.48
CA HIS A 32 -15.80 4.66 6.75
C HIS A 32 -15.25 3.90 7.96
N THR A 33 -15.91 4.06 9.09
CA THR A 33 -15.50 3.42 10.35
C THR A 33 -16.21 2.08 10.61
N ASP A 34 -17.31 1.83 9.92
CA ASP A 34 -18.25 0.71 10.19
C ASP A 34 -18.39 -0.30 9.03
N CYS A 35 -17.48 -0.23 8.04
CA CYS A 35 -17.59 -1.13 6.89
C CYS A 35 -17.28 -2.60 7.25
N TYR A 36 -16.46 -2.85 8.28
CA TYR A 36 -16.12 -4.21 8.69
C TYR A 36 -17.37 -5.00 9.08
N ASP A 37 -18.20 -4.44 9.96
CA ASP A 37 -19.39 -5.13 10.47
C ASP A 37 -20.39 -5.45 9.34
N LYS A 38 -20.41 -4.62 8.30
CA LYS A 38 -21.29 -4.82 7.13
C LYS A 38 -20.79 -5.88 6.15
N ILE A 39 -19.50 -6.18 6.14
CA ILE A 39 -18.91 -7.16 5.22
C ILE A 39 -18.57 -8.48 5.89
N GLU A 40 -18.61 -8.57 7.22
CA GLU A 40 -18.23 -9.78 7.95
C GLU A 40 -19.06 -10.99 7.52
N GLU A 41 -20.37 -10.82 7.29
CA GLU A 41 -21.27 -11.88 6.83
C GLU A 41 -20.91 -12.44 5.43
N TYR A 42 -20.18 -11.67 4.62
CA TYR A 42 -19.77 -12.08 3.27
C TYR A 42 -18.40 -12.77 3.25
N LEU A 43 -17.60 -12.68 4.32
CA LEU A 43 -16.26 -13.26 4.36
C LEU A 43 -16.20 -14.77 4.04
N PRO A 44 -17.22 -15.60 4.37
CA PRO A 44 -17.21 -17.02 3.96
C PRO A 44 -17.26 -17.24 2.43
N TYR A 45 -17.71 -16.25 1.68
CA TYR A 45 -17.97 -16.36 0.24
C TYR A 45 -16.98 -15.57 -0.61
N VAL A 46 -16.14 -14.72 0.01
CA VAL A 46 -15.17 -13.91 -0.75
C VAL A 46 -14.04 -14.77 -1.30
N THR A 47 -13.67 -14.51 -2.55
CA THR A 47 -12.55 -15.16 -3.23
C THR A 47 -11.33 -14.27 -3.33
N GLU A 48 -11.52 -12.96 -3.17
CA GLU A 48 -10.44 -11.97 -3.20
C GLU A 48 -10.78 -10.77 -2.33
N ILE A 49 -9.79 -10.26 -1.59
CA ILE A 49 -9.86 -8.98 -0.87
C ILE A 49 -8.68 -8.11 -1.30
N TYR A 50 -8.98 -6.88 -1.70
CA TYR A 50 -7.98 -5.88 -2.03
C TYR A 50 -7.95 -4.78 -0.97
N PHE A 51 -6.85 -4.71 -0.24
CA PHE A 51 -6.59 -3.68 0.75
C PHE A 51 -5.81 -2.53 0.13
N ALA A 52 -6.47 -1.40 -0.03
CA ALA A 52 -5.91 -0.15 -0.55
C ALA A 52 -6.35 1.02 0.32
N GLY A 53 -5.87 2.21 -0.01
CA GLY A 53 -6.22 3.44 0.69
C GLY A 53 -5.01 4.07 1.35
N GLY A 54 -5.17 4.73 2.50
CA GLY A 54 -4.07 5.45 3.16
C GLY A 54 -2.85 4.58 3.45
N GLU A 55 -2.95 3.66 4.39
CA GLU A 55 -1.97 2.59 4.66
C GLU A 55 -2.69 1.45 5.36
N PRO A 56 -2.98 0.34 4.67
CA PRO A 56 -3.77 -0.75 5.22
C PRO A 56 -3.16 -1.38 6.48
N PHE A 57 -1.86 -1.41 6.59
CA PHE A 57 -1.16 -2.03 7.75
C PHE A 57 -1.31 -1.26 9.05
N LEU A 58 -1.85 -0.03 9.00
CA LEU A 58 -2.11 0.79 10.18
C LEU A 58 -3.57 0.69 10.69
N TYR A 59 -4.45 -0.02 9.97
CA TYR A 59 -5.85 -0.15 10.34
C TYR A 59 -6.14 -1.46 11.08
N PRO A 60 -6.80 -1.40 12.25
CA PRO A 60 -7.12 -2.61 13.02
C PRO A 60 -8.10 -3.54 12.28
N GLU A 61 -9.01 -3.00 11.48
CA GLU A 61 -10.01 -3.74 10.69
C GLU A 61 -9.36 -4.68 9.67
N HIS A 62 -8.22 -4.29 9.10
CA HIS A 62 -7.43 -5.15 8.22
C HIS A 62 -7.08 -6.49 8.89
N LEU A 63 -6.51 -6.46 10.10
CA LEU A 63 -6.18 -7.68 10.83
C LEU A 63 -7.42 -8.44 11.31
N LYS A 64 -8.49 -7.74 11.70
CA LYS A 64 -9.76 -8.39 12.05
C LYS A 64 -10.31 -9.23 10.90
N MET A 65 -10.27 -8.70 9.67
CA MET A 65 -10.71 -9.45 8.48
C MET A 65 -9.84 -10.68 8.24
N LEU A 66 -8.51 -10.56 8.31
CA LEU A 66 -7.60 -11.69 8.13
C LEU A 66 -7.81 -12.75 9.21
N ASP A 67 -7.96 -12.34 10.48
CA ASP A 67 -8.24 -13.25 11.57
C ASP A 67 -9.55 -13.99 11.37
N LYS A 68 -10.60 -13.30 10.93
CA LYS A 68 -11.89 -13.90 10.64
C LYS A 68 -11.79 -14.91 9.50
N LEU A 69 -11.09 -14.60 8.42
CA LEU A 69 -10.85 -15.54 7.32
C LEU A 69 -10.12 -16.81 7.80
N ILE A 70 -9.14 -16.68 8.69
CA ILE A 70 -8.44 -17.83 9.30
C ILE A 70 -9.42 -18.63 10.19
N GLU A 71 -10.20 -17.96 11.05
CA GLU A 71 -11.16 -18.58 11.96
C GLU A 71 -12.19 -19.43 11.21
N ILE A 72 -12.75 -18.90 10.11
CA ILE A 72 -13.76 -19.61 9.31
C ILE A 72 -13.19 -20.56 8.27
N GLY A 73 -11.86 -20.67 8.17
CA GLY A 73 -11.15 -21.56 7.23
C GLY A 73 -11.13 -21.08 5.79
N ASN A 74 -11.52 -19.83 5.49
CA ASN A 74 -11.45 -19.27 4.12
C ASN A 74 -10.07 -18.69 3.80
N THR A 75 -9.01 -19.50 3.97
CA THR A 75 -7.62 -19.08 3.69
C THR A 75 -7.24 -19.17 2.21
N ALA A 76 -8.08 -19.78 1.37
CA ALA A 76 -7.90 -19.78 -0.10
C ALA A 76 -8.20 -18.43 -0.75
N CYS A 77 -8.86 -17.52 -0.02
CA CYS A 77 -9.11 -16.15 -0.46
C CYS A 77 -7.80 -15.45 -0.86
N ALA A 78 -7.75 -14.88 -2.06
CA ALA A 78 -6.60 -14.10 -2.51
C ALA A 78 -6.55 -12.75 -1.77
N ILE A 79 -5.41 -12.42 -1.21
CA ILE A 79 -5.19 -11.18 -0.47
C ILE A 79 -4.28 -10.27 -1.28
N LYS A 80 -4.77 -9.09 -1.64
CA LYS A 80 -4.01 -8.11 -2.41
C LYS A 80 -3.83 -6.81 -1.62
N TYR A 81 -2.68 -6.19 -1.80
CA TYR A 81 -2.34 -4.93 -1.13
C TYR A 81 -1.76 -3.90 -2.08
N ASN A 82 -2.11 -2.62 -1.81
CA ASN A 82 -1.25 -1.50 -2.12
C ASN A 82 -0.82 -0.85 -0.80
N THR A 83 0.48 -0.84 -0.54
CA THR A 83 1.06 -0.34 0.72
C THR A 83 2.36 0.38 0.48
N ASN A 84 2.70 1.35 1.32
CA ASN A 84 4.02 1.98 1.32
C ASN A 84 5.10 1.14 2.02
N LEU A 85 4.73 -0.03 2.53
CA LEU A 85 5.61 -1.01 3.17
C LEU A 85 6.46 -0.43 4.32
N ALA A 86 6.04 0.67 4.94
CA ALA A 86 6.78 1.32 6.03
C ALA A 86 6.87 0.46 7.30
N THR A 87 6.00 -0.53 7.43
CA THR A 87 6.00 -1.47 8.56
C THR A 87 5.50 -2.84 8.12
N LEU A 88 6.03 -3.89 8.74
CA LEU A 88 5.55 -5.28 8.60
C LEU A 88 4.85 -5.77 9.86
N LYS A 89 4.39 -4.86 10.71
CA LYS A 89 3.68 -5.18 11.96
C LYS A 89 2.62 -4.15 12.30
N TYR A 90 1.58 -4.65 12.92
CA TYR A 90 0.58 -3.82 13.59
C TYR A 90 0.68 -4.08 15.10
N LYS A 91 1.01 -3.04 15.87
CA LYS A 91 1.34 -3.18 17.30
C LYS A 91 2.47 -4.22 17.50
N LYS A 92 2.19 -5.31 18.20
CA LYS A 92 3.15 -6.42 18.46
C LYS A 92 3.04 -7.58 17.48
N ARG A 93 2.08 -7.54 16.55
CA ARG A 93 1.76 -8.65 15.66
C ARG A 93 2.47 -8.51 14.31
N SER A 94 3.17 -9.55 13.87
CA SER A 94 3.84 -9.62 12.58
C SER A 94 2.83 -9.94 11.46
N LEU A 95 2.86 -9.15 10.37
CA LEU A 95 2.08 -9.45 9.17
C LEU A 95 2.65 -10.66 8.43
N LEU A 96 3.97 -10.86 8.47
CA LEU A 96 4.63 -12.02 7.88
C LEU A 96 4.07 -13.33 8.45
N ASP A 97 3.79 -13.37 9.76
CA ASP A 97 3.22 -14.57 10.40
C ASP A 97 1.74 -14.78 10.03
N VAL A 98 1.00 -13.69 9.82
CA VAL A 98 -0.40 -13.76 9.37
C VAL A 98 -0.45 -14.30 7.93
N TRP A 99 0.40 -13.79 7.02
CA TRP A 99 0.41 -14.19 5.61
C TRP A 99 0.78 -15.67 5.39
N LYS A 100 1.48 -16.31 6.31
CA LYS A 100 1.75 -17.76 6.25
C LYS A 100 0.50 -18.63 6.20
N ASN A 101 -0.65 -18.08 6.61
CA ASN A 101 -1.93 -18.79 6.54
C ASN A 101 -2.61 -18.67 5.16
N PHE A 102 -2.15 -17.78 4.28
CA PHE A 102 -2.75 -17.50 3.00
C PHE A 102 -1.80 -17.87 1.85
N PRO A 103 -2.15 -18.85 1.00
CA PRO A 103 -1.28 -19.24 -0.13
C PRO A 103 -1.19 -18.18 -1.23
N ASN A 104 -2.20 -17.30 -1.33
CA ASN A 104 -2.32 -16.32 -2.40
C ASN A 104 -2.27 -14.89 -1.84
N VAL A 105 -1.08 -14.36 -1.60
CA VAL A 105 -0.87 -12.97 -1.16
C VAL A 105 -0.07 -12.22 -2.22
N HIS A 106 -0.53 -11.04 -2.61
CA HIS A 106 0.13 -10.15 -3.55
C HIS A 106 0.26 -8.73 -2.98
N ILE A 107 1.45 -8.18 -3.05
CA ILE A 107 1.77 -6.84 -2.53
C ILE A 107 2.30 -5.97 -3.66
N GLY A 108 1.54 -4.92 -4.02
CA GLY A 108 2.04 -3.77 -4.75
C GLY A 108 2.69 -2.80 -3.75
N ALA A 109 4.00 -2.84 -3.68
CA ALA A 109 4.75 -1.96 -2.79
C ALA A 109 4.90 -0.59 -3.44
N SER A 110 4.17 0.40 -2.92
CA SER A 110 4.10 1.75 -3.47
C SER A 110 5.40 2.50 -3.24
N ILE A 111 6.17 2.67 -4.30
CA ILE A 111 7.46 3.36 -4.28
C ILE A 111 7.71 4.00 -5.65
N ASP A 112 8.17 5.23 -5.67
CA ASP A 112 8.21 6.04 -6.91
C ASP A 112 9.63 6.28 -7.41
N ASP A 113 10.64 6.10 -6.55
CA ASP A 113 12.06 6.33 -6.84
C ASP A 113 12.95 5.71 -5.75
N MET A 114 14.24 6.06 -5.73
CA MET A 114 15.24 5.62 -4.77
C MET A 114 15.72 6.75 -3.87
N GLU A 115 16.36 6.38 -2.76
CA GLU A 115 17.16 7.25 -1.89
C GLU A 115 16.47 8.55 -1.51
N ASP A 116 17.16 9.68 -1.66
CA ASP A 116 16.65 10.99 -1.27
C ASP A 116 15.41 11.42 -2.08
N THR A 117 15.32 11.01 -3.34
CA THR A 117 14.18 11.33 -4.20
C THR A 117 12.89 10.72 -3.67
N VAL A 118 12.90 9.43 -3.32
CA VAL A 118 11.70 8.79 -2.77
C VAL A 118 11.36 9.32 -1.37
N GLU A 119 12.36 9.64 -0.54
CA GLU A 119 12.15 10.24 0.77
C GLU A 119 11.55 11.64 0.67
N TYR A 120 11.91 12.39 -0.38
CA TYR A 120 11.30 13.68 -0.70
C TYR A 120 9.85 13.52 -1.18
N ILE A 121 9.59 12.59 -2.10
CA ILE A 121 8.25 12.37 -2.67
C ILE A 121 7.28 11.82 -1.62
N ARG A 122 7.72 10.82 -0.84
CA ARG A 122 6.91 10.12 0.16
C ARG A 122 7.31 10.53 1.56
N THR A 123 6.73 11.60 2.06
CA THR A 123 7.01 12.14 3.40
C THR A 123 6.93 11.04 4.47
N ASN A 124 7.96 10.96 5.31
CA ASN A 124 8.17 9.96 6.37
C ASN A 124 8.51 8.54 5.87
N MET A 125 8.71 8.33 4.60
CA MET A 125 9.33 7.10 4.11
C MET A 125 10.85 7.19 4.32
N LYS A 126 11.46 6.05 4.64
CA LYS A 126 12.92 5.88 4.63
C LYS A 126 13.26 4.79 3.62
N TRP A 127 14.08 5.14 2.65
CA TRP A 127 14.51 4.21 1.60
C TRP A 127 15.11 2.92 2.18
N LYS A 128 15.97 3.07 3.18
CA LYS A 128 16.59 1.93 3.86
C LYS A 128 15.54 0.98 4.45
N ASP A 129 14.57 1.53 5.20
CA ASP A 129 13.55 0.72 5.88
C ASP A 129 12.63 0.02 4.87
N PHE A 130 12.27 0.72 3.78
CA PHE A 130 11.50 0.14 2.69
C PHE A 130 12.24 -1.04 2.07
N LYS A 131 13.50 -0.85 1.70
CA LYS A 131 14.34 -1.88 1.08
C LYS A 131 14.47 -3.11 2.00
N GLU A 132 14.76 -2.89 3.29
CA GLU A 132 14.83 -3.96 4.27
C GLU A 132 13.50 -4.72 4.39
N ASN A 133 12.37 -4.02 4.46
CA ASN A 133 11.06 -4.64 4.54
C ASN A 133 10.70 -5.42 3.27
N PHE A 134 11.01 -4.89 2.10
CA PHE A 134 10.79 -5.55 0.82
C PHE A 134 11.56 -6.88 0.75
N GLU A 135 12.84 -6.87 1.07
CA GLU A 135 13.67 -8.08 1.07
C GLU A 135 13.28 -9.06 2.18
N ARG A 136 12.80 -8.57 3.31
CA ARG A 136 12.26 -9.43 4.37
C ARG A 136 11.02 -10.19 3.91
N VAL A 137 10.09 -9.54 3.21
CA VAL A 137 8.92 -10.23 2.64
C VAL A 137 9.39 -11.36 1.71
N ARG A 138 10.29 -11.06 0.78
CA ARG A 138 10.82 -12.06 -0.17
C ARG A 138 11.48 -13.25 0.51
N LYS A 139 12.24 -12.99 1.57
CA LYS A 139 13.00 -14.01 2.29
C LYS A 139 12.16 -14.83 3.26
N GLU A 140 11.29 -14.16 4.05
CA GLU A 140 10.55 -14.78 5.15
C GLU A 140 9.19 -15.34 4.70
N CYS A 141 8.67 -14.84 3.57
CA CYS A 141 7.40 -15.27 2.97
C CYS A 141 7.54 -15.47 1.44
N PRO A 142 8.33 -16.47 0.96
CA PRO A 142 8.62 -16.64 -0.47
C PRO A 142 7.40 -16.97 -1.33
N HIS A 143 6.27 -17.34 -0.72
CA HIS A 143 4.99 -17.56 -1.39
C HIS A 143 4.22 -16.26 -1.64
N VAL A 144 4.62 -15.15 -1.00
CA VAL A 144 4.01 -13.83 -1.20
C VAL A 144 4.60 -13.19 -2.45
N GLY A 145 3.75 -12.90 -3.43
CA GLY A 145 4.13 -12.09 -4.59
C GLY A 145 4.30 -10.64 -4.15
N ILE A 146 5.48 -10.07 -4.31
CA ILE A 146 5.73 -8.66 -4.03
C ILE A 146 6.42 -8.00 -5.21
N THR A 147 5.89 -6.86 -5.65
CA THR A 147 6.45 -6.04 -6.74
C THR A 147 6.43 -4.57 -6.37
N ALA A 148 7.40 -3.82 -6.86
CA ALA A 148 7.34 -2.37 -6.80
C ALA A 148 6.20 -1.85 -7.69
N SER A 149 5.49 -0.83 -7.20
CA SER A 149 4.36 -0.18 -7.90
C SER A 149 4.61 1.33 -7.95
N PRO A 150 5.40 1.79 -8.93
CA PRO A 150 5.75 3.19 -9.05
C PRO A 150 4.63 4.03 -9.65
N THR A 151 4.64 5.31 -9.27
CA THR A 151 3.89 6.38 -9.94
C THR A 151 4.87 7.37 -10.53
N VAL A 152 4.77 7.63 -11.85
CA VAL A 152 5.64 8.57 -12.54
C VAL A 152 4.96 9.94 -12.62
N GLY A 153 5.69 10.97 -12.26
CA GLY A 153 5.23 12.36 -12.29
C GLY A 153 6.39 13.33 -12.42
N VAL A 154 6.09 14.62 -12.36
CA VAL A 154 7.08 15.69 -12.50
C VAL A 154 8.24 15.59 -11.50
N LEU A 155 8.05 14.95 -10.35
CA LEU A 155 9.06 14.86 -9.29
C LEU A 155 10.10 13.76 -9.52
N ASN A 156 9.85 12.82 -10.42
CA ASN A 156 10.73 11.66 -10.64
C ASN A 156 10.90 11.28 -12.12
N ILE A 157 10.30 12.00 -13.05
CA ILE A 157 10.37 11.63 -14.47
C ILE A 157 11.82 11.58 -15.02
N GLU A 158 12.71 12.40 -14.50
CA GLU A 158 14.12 12.44 -14.92
C GLU A 158 14.93 11.29 -14.30
N THR A 159 14.63 10.89 -13.07
CA THR A 159 15.35 9.84 -12.31
C THR A 159 14.73 8.46 -12.47
N TYR A 160 13.48 8.40 -12.93
CA TYR A 160 12.74 7.16 -13.08
C TYR A 160 13.45 6.09 -13.94
N PRO A 161 14.12 6.40 -15.06
CA PRO A 161 14.83 5.39 -15.84
C PRO A 161 15.91 4.63 -15.04
N GLU A 162 16.59 5.31 -14.11
CA GLU A 162 17.60 4.70 -13.24
C GLU A 162 16.92 3.80 -12.19
N PHE A 163 15.80 4.25 -11.64
CA PHE A 163 15.00 3.45 -10.73
C PHE A 163 14.40 2.22 -11.41
N ASP A 164 13.92 2.36 -12.65
CA ASP A 164 13.41 1.25 -13.45
C ASP A 164 14.48 0.18 -13.69
N LYS A 165 15.67 0.59 -14.07
CA LYS A 165 16.84 -0.30 -14.19
C LYS A 165 17.14 -1.01 -12.87
N PHE A 166 17.16 -0.27 -11.75
CA PHE A 166 17.36 -0.84 -10.42
C PHE A 166 16.30 -1.92 -10.09
N GLN A 167 15.03 -1.67 -10.38
CA GLN A 167 13.95 -2.63 -10.14
C GLN A 167 14.15 -3.92 -10.93
N ILE A 168 14.54 -3.81 -12.20
CA ILE A 168 14.80 -4.97 -13.07
C ILE A 168 15.99 -5.78 -12.53
N GLU A 169 17.12 -5.11 -12.25
CA GLU A 169 18.35 -5.75 -11.78
C GLU A 169 18.17 -6.45 -10.42
N ASN A 170 17.30 -5.95 -9.56
CA ASN A 170 17.03 -6.52 -8.23
C ASN A 170 15.79 -7.42 -8.21
N GLY A 171 15.12 -7.64 -9.34
CA GLY A 171 13.92 -8.48 -9.43
C GLY A 171 12.73 -7.93 -8.63
N TRP A 172 12.60 -6.61 -8.54
CA TRP A 172 11.47 -5.94 -7.89
C TRP A 172 10.32 -5.70 -8.84
N SER A 173 10.56 -5.79 -10.13
CA SER A 173 9.56 -5.69 -11.18
C SER A 173 9.18 -7.05 -11.70
N SER A 174 7.91 -7.24 -12.05
CA SER A 174 7.41 -8.43 -12.73
C SER A 174 7.67 -8.42 -14.24
N GLY A 175 8.35 -7.42 -14.76
CA GLY A 175 8.54 -7.20 -16.20
C GLY A 175 7.32 -6.56 -16.90
N HIS A 176 6.21 -6.38 -16.20
CA HIS A 176 5.06 -5.62 -16.63
C HIS A 176 4.93 -4.39 -15.76
N HIS A 177 5.45 -3.27 -16.24
CA HIS A 177 5.36 -2.00 -15.52
C HIS A 177 3.98 -1.40 -15.72
N ALA A 178 3.14 -1.45 -14.70
CA ALA A 178 2.00 -0.55 -14.62
C ALA A 178 2.52 0.82 -14.19
N ILE A 179 2.89 1.65 -15.15
CA ILE A 179 3.24 3.04 -14.87
C ILE A 179 1.94 3.79 -14.59
N ASN A 180 1.77 4.21 -13.35
CA ASN A 180 0.70 5.11 -12.99
C ASN A 180 1.16 6.55 -13.29
N TYR A 181 0.38 7.29 -14.06
CA TYR A 181 0.63 8.71 -14.30
C TYR A 181 -0.16 9.55 -13.32
N ILE A 182 0.46 10.63 -12.83
CA ILE A 182 -0.29 11.66 -12.13
C ILE A 182 -1.04 12.45 -13.20
N MET A 183 -2.36 12.34 -13.18
CA MET A 183 -3.20 13.28 -13.92
C MET A 183 -3.33 14.54 -13.07
N ALA A 184 -3.18 15.70 -13.70
CA ALA A 184 -3.41 16.98 -13.03
C ALA A 184 -4.83 16.96 -12.44
N PRO A 185 -5.05 17.50 -11.25
CA PRO A 185 -6.40 17.75 -10.78
C PRO A 185 -7.06 18.76 -11.72
N ASP A 186 -8.26 18.44 -12.17
CA ASP A 186 -9.14 19.37 -12.93
C ASP A 186 -9.50 20.59 -12.09
#